data_1087dd3b597d1390df26c540a2e59188
#
_entry.id   1087dd3b597d1390df26c540a2e59188
#
_cell.length_a   1.000
_cell.length_b   1.000
_cell.length_c   1.000
_cell.angle_alpha   90.00
_cell.angle_beta   90.00
_cell.angle_gamma   90.00
#
_symmetry.space_group_name_H-M   'P 1'
#
loop_
_entity.id
_entity.type
_entity.pdbx_description
1 polymer ?
#
loop_
_entity_poly.entity_id
_entity_poly.type
_entity_poly.pdbx_seq_one_letter_code
_entity_poly.pdbx_strand_id
1 'polypeptide(L)'
;MKRKQSISVILFLVLLIMSAAGCGSDKREELNLKLQEGEVLLQEEKYDEAVIFFEGLFDAHQDSISIMEKLDYSKVMSDSRRHLRDAEDLLEKERYPEVYEALSGVASIDEKGQTRKKEMFSEIRNIYVERAEKLSEARLFKTAMKELDEYLTYVDEDFEVEEIKTEILAQSMIPLEPVVEEVKKIIVINPGHQAVQDKEKEPLGPDSDQMKNRVSSGTRGVASGIYEYVFNLDVSLKLKDELEKTGYEVIMTRTAHEVSISNWERAELANEAGADLFVSIHANGSENRNRKGIMTIYPSKENPYVGHLSDEFMKLSAILHDEMIKATGAESAGVQAMDNMVTLNWSKVPATILELGYMSNEEEDLLLNTEGYQDKLVQGMVNGINRYFSEKTP
;
A
#
# COMPACT_ATOMS: atom_id res chain seq x y z
N MET A 1 -10.79 -4.66 43.15
CA MET A 1 -10.91 -5.88 43.99
C MET A 1 -12.38 -6.13 44.38
N LYS A 2 -13.32 -6.33 43.43
CA LYS A 2 -14.74 -6.66 43.75
C LYS A 2 -15.43 -7.50 42.64
N ARG A 3 -14.72 -8.30 41.86
CA ARG A 3 -15.30 -9.11 40.75
C ARG A 3 -14.93 -10.62 40.83
N LYS A 4 -14.25 -11.11 41.90
CA LYS A 4 -13.88 -12.52 42.07
C LYS A 4 -14.74 -13.31 43.06
N GLN A 5 -15.77 -12.71 43.66
CA GLN A 5 -16.61 -13.41 44.66
C GLN A 5 -17.94 -13.95 44.13
N SER A 6 -18.39 -13.54 42.91
CA SER A 6 -19.70 -13.99 42.39
C SER A 6 -19.65 -15.35 41.68
N ILE A 7 -18.49 -15.81 41.22
CA ILE A 7 -18.37 -17.08 40.46
C ILE A 7 -18.33 -18.29 41.42
N SER A 8 -17.79 -18.14 42.63
CA SER A 8 -17.71 -19.22 43.62
C SER A 8 -19.06 -19.62 44.29
N VAL A 9 -20.03 -18.70 44.29
CA VAL A 9 -21.33 -18.94 44.92
C VAL A 9 -22.27 -19.73 44.01
N ILE A 10 -22.17 -19.57 42.69
CA ILE A 10 -23.00 -20.30 41.72
C ILE A 10 -22.55 -21.78 41.62
N LEU A 11 -21.25 -22.06 41.71
CA LEU A 11 -20.75 -23.44 41.68
C LEU A 11 -21.11 -24.24 42.94
N PHE A 12 -21.39 -23.59 44.10
CA PHE A 12 -21.74 -24.25 45.33
C PHE A 12 -23.24 -24.55 45.50
N LEU A 13 -24.13 -23.88 44.75
CA LEU A 13 -25.58 -24.14 44.78
C LEU A 13 -26.00 -25.30 43.87
N VAL A 14 -25.20 -25.69 42.89
CA VAL A 14 -25.48 -26.81 41.98
C VAL A 14 -25.16 -28.17 42.63
N LEU A 15 -24.36 -28.23 43.69
CA LEU A 15 -23.92 -29.48 44.36
C LEU A 15 -24.87 -30.00 45.49
N LEU A 16 -25.97 -29.28 45.75
CA LEU A 16 -26.82 -29.60 46.94
C LEU A 16 -28.25 -30.13 46.61
N ILE A 17 -28.53 -30.48 45.34
CA ILE A 17 -29.83 -31.04 44.93
C ILE A 17 -29.67 -32.43 44.30
N MET A 18 -28.72 -33.20 44.74
CA MET A 18 -28.61 -34.62 44.34
C MET A 18 -28.93 -35.58 45.51
N SER A 19 -30.20 -35.65 45.87
CA SER A 19 -30.73 -36.89 46.52
C SER A 19 -32.25 -36.88 46.51
N ALA A 20 -32.83 -37.61 45.60
CA ALA A 20 -34.10 -38.28 45.56
C ALA A 20 -34.93 -38.00 44.29
N ALA A 21 -34.94 -38.93 43.36
CA ALA A 21 -36.11 -39.49 42.71
C ALA A 21 -35.79 -40.03 41.28
N GLY A 22 -36.11 -41.26 41.04
CA GLY A 22 -36.64 -41.86 39.80
C GLY A 22 -35.78 -41.81 38.49
N CYS A 23 -35.35 -42.97 38.07
CA CYS A 23 -34.47 -43.21 36.89
C CYS A 23 -34.89 -42.70 35.51
N GLY A 24 -35.93 -41.88 35.41
CA GLY A 24 -36.39 -41.20 34.17
C GLY A 24 -36.29 -39.65 34.22
N SER A 25 -36.28 -39.07 35.42
CA SER A 25 -36.05 -37.64 35.66
C SER A 25 -34.57 -37.24 35.55
N ASP A 26 -33.67 -38.13 35.96
CA ASP A 26 -32.21 -37.91 35.98
C ASP A 26 -31.63 -37.56 34.57
N LYS A 27 -32.01 -38.31 33.53
CA LYS A 27 -31.48 -38.08 32.18
C LYS A 27 -31.94 -36.74 31.56
N ARG A 28 -33.16 -36.32 31.88
CA ARG A 28 -33.70 -35.04 31.39
C ARG A 28 -33.10 -33.83 32.13
N GLU A 29 -32.84 -34.03 33.43
CA GLU A 29 -32.20 -33.00 34.24
C GLU A 29 -30.72 -32.85 33.91
N GLU A 30 -30.01 -33.96 33.64
CA GLU A 30 -28.64 -34.00 33.15
C GLU A 30 -28.52 -33.30 31.77
N LEU A 31 -29.45 -33.58 30.83
CA LEU A 31 -29.45 -32.90 29.53
C LEU A 31 -29.71 -31.39 29.68
N ASN A 32 -30.65 -30.97 30.52
CA ASN A 32 -30.90 -29.58 30.78
C ASN A 32 -29.67 -28.85 31.35
N LEU A 33 -28.93 -29.51 32.24
CA LEU A 33 -27.69 -28.95 32.82
C LEU A 33 -26.63 -28.74 31.71
N LYS A 34 -26.45 -29.73 30.84
CA LYS A 34 -25.52 -29.62 29.69
C LYS A 34 -25.95 -28.56 28.72
N LEU A 35 -27.26 -28.39 28.45
CA LEU A 35 -27.73 -27.28 27.63
C LEU A 35 -27.40 -25.90 28.22
N GLN A 36 -27.50 -25.76 29.55
CA GLN A 36 -27.09 -24.56 30.26
C GLN A 36 -25.58 -24.28 30.16
N GLU A 37 -24.74 -25.34 30.25
CA GLU A 37 -23.30 -25.20 30.04
C GLU A 37 -22.98 -24.71 28.63
N GLY A 38 -23.63 -25.25 27.61
CA GLY A 38 -23.48 -24.79 26.24
C GLY A 38 -23.97 -23.35 26.02
N GLU A 39 -25.08 -22.95 26.71
CA GLU A 39 -25.57 -21.57 26.67
C GLU A 39 -24.58 -20.57 27.27
N VAL A 40 -23.80 -20.93 28.27
CA VAL A 40 -22.74 -20.10 28.82
C VAL A 40 -21.66 -19.86 27.78
N LEU A 41 -21.27 -20.88 27.01
CA LEU A 41 -20.31 -20.68 25.90
C LEU A 41 -20.81 -19.69 24.86
N LEU A 42 -22.11 -19.75 24.50
CA LEU A 42 -22.72 -18.81 23.58
C LEU A 42 -22.76 -17.38 24.15
N GLN A 43 -23.08 -17.24 25.45
CA GLN A 43 -23.10 -15.94 26.14
C GLN A 43 -21.69 -15.33 26.27
N GLU A 44 -20.68 -16.16 26.41
CA GLU A 44 -19.27 -15.76 26.44
C GLU A 44 -18.67 -15.57 25.04
N GLU A 45 -19.48 -15.73 23.99
CA GLU A 45 -19.07 -15.63 22.58
C GLU A 45 -17.95 -16.64 22.18
N LYS A 46 -17.86 -17.77 22.89
CA LYS A 46 -16.93 -18.86 22.60
C LYS A 46 -17.52 -19.84 21.59
N TYR A 47 -17.80 -19.31 20.39
CA TYR A 47 -18.57 -20.03 19.39
C TYR A 47 -17.87 -21.31 18.90
N ASP A 48 -16.55 -21.31 18.76
CA ASP A 48 -15.78 -22.48 18.34
C ASP A 48 -15.87 -23.60 19.38
N GLU A 49 -15.80 -23.26 20.67
CA GLU A 49 -15.99 -24.21 21.79
C GLU A 49 -17.45 -24.69 21.85
N ALA A 50 -18.41 -23.80 21.60
CA ALA A 50 -19.83 -24.13 21.56
C ALA A 50 -20.15 -25.11 20.42
N VAL A 51 -19.55 -24.97 19.23
CA VAL A 51 -19.70 -25.93 18.13
C VAL A 51 -19.27 -27.32 18.59
N ILE A 52 -18.06 -27.47 19.11
CA ILE A 52 -17.54 -28.78 19.60
C ILE A 52 -18.45 -29.36 20.68
N PHE A 53 -18.91 -28.52 21.57
CA PHE A 53 -19.77 -28.95 22.69
C PHE A 53 -21.14 -29.42 22.18
N PHE A 54 -21.81 -28.68 21.31
CA PHE A 54 -23.11 -29.07 20.81
C PHE A 54 -23.04 -30.21 19.78
N GLU A 55 -21.95 -30.39 19.04
CA GLU A 55 -21.71 -31.59 18.20
C GLU A 55 -21.67 -32.84 19.06
N GLY A 56 -20.90 -32.82 20.16
CA GLY A 56 -20.85 -33.92 21.08
C GLY A 56 -22.20 -34.26 21.75
N LEU A 57 -23.02 -33.23 22.05
CA LEU A 57 -24.40 -33.42 22.51
C LEU A 57 -25.33 -33.97 21.46
N PHE A 58 -25.23 -33.49 20.21
CA PHE A 58 -26.07 -33.91 19.10
C PHE A 58 -25.81 -35.39 18.74
N ASP A 59 -24.57 -35.84 18.75
CA ASP A 59 -24.22 -37.24 18.53
C ASP A 59 -24.92 -38.19 19.53
N ALA A 60 -25.10 -37.72 20.76
CA ALA A 60 -25.77 -38.49 21.81
C ALA A 60 -27.32 -38.36 21.81
N HIS A 61 -27.85 -37.29 21.13
CA HIS A 61 -29.28 -36.90 21.16
C HIS A 61 -29.75 -36.40 19.82
N GLN A 62 -29.62 -37.20 18.75
CA GLN A 62 -29.86 -36.85 17.34
C GLN A 62 -31.29 -36.33 17.04
N ASP A 63 -32.27 -36.68 17.85
CA ASP A 63 -33.68 -36.26 17.68
C ASP A 63 -33.99 -34.92 18.39
N SER A 64 -33.04 -34.31 19.05
CA SER A 64 -33.26 -33.06 19.79
C SER A 64 -33.17 -31.82 18.90
N ILE A 65 -34.31 -31.24 18.56
CA ILE A 65 -34.42 -30.00 17.79
C ILE A 65 -33.68 -28.87 18.48
N SER A 66 -33.78 -28.76 19.82
CA SER A 66 -33.12 -27.67 20.56
C SER A 66 -31.59 -27.77 20.52
N ILE A 67 -31.01 -28.96 20.50
CA ILE A 67 -29.54 -29.11 20.34
C ILE A 67 -29.14 -28.75 18.91
N MET A 68 -29.91 -29.20 17.92
CA MET A 68 -29.68 -28.91 16.51
C MET A 68 -29.69 -27.38 16.25
N GLU A 69 -30.71 -26.67 16.75
CA GLU A 69 -30.81 -25.20 16.62
C GLU A 69 -29.62 -24.47 17.25
N LYS A 70 -29.17 -24.92 18.44
CA LYS A 70 -28.01 -24.34 19.12
C LYS A 70 -26.69 -24.64 18.40
N LEU A 71 -26.56 -25.85 17.86
CA LEU A 71 -25.42 -26.26 17.04
C LEU A 71 -25.34 -25.43 15.75
N ASP A 72 -26.46 -25.29 15.04
CA ASP A 72 -26.55 -24.48 13.82
C ASP A 72 -26.21 -23.00 14.09
N TYR A 73 -26.79 -22.45 15.17
CA TYR A 73 -26.47 -21.10 15.61
C TYR A 73 -24.96 -20.96 15.93
N SER A 74 -24.38 -21.90 16.67
CA SER A 74 -22.95 -21.89 17.04
C SER A 74 -22.07 -21.90 15.77
N LYS A 75 -22.40 -22.75 14.78
CA LYS A 75 -21.68 -22.85 13.50
C LYS A 75 -21.74 -21.54 12.73
N VAL A 76 -22.93 -20.98 12.58
CA VAL A 76 -23.11 -19.70 11.89
C VAL A 76 -22.31 -18.58 12.56
N MET A 77 -22.32 -18.50 13.88
CA MET A 77 -21.60 -17.47 14.62
C MET A 77 -20.08 -17.70 14.59
N SER A 78 -19.61 -18.95 14.70
CA SER A 78 -18.18 -19.31 14.59
C SER A 78 -17.64 -18.91 13.20
N ASP A 79 -18.35 -19.29 12.13
CA ASP A 79 -17.99 -18.95 10.76
C ASP A 79 -17.99 -17.43 10.55
N SER A 80 -19.02 -16.73 11.04
CA SER A 80 -19.10 -15.27 10.98
C SER A 80 -17.89 -14.61 11.64
N ARG A 81 -17.51 -15.04 12.84
CA ARG A 81 -16.37 -14.50 13.57
C ARG A 81 -15.03 -14.85 12.95
N ARG A 82 -14.92 -15.98 12.25
CA ARG A 82 -13.74 -16.31 11.45
C ARG A 82 -13.61 -15.33 10.28
N HIS A 83 -14.66 -15.12 9.49
CA HIS A 83 -14.66 -14.15 8.39
C HIS A 83 -14.29 -12.74 8.85
N LEU A 84 -14.74 -12.34 10.03
CA LEU A 84 -14.40 -11.04 10.59
C LEU A 84 -12.90 -10.94 10.95
N ARG A 85 -12.33 -11.98 11.59
CA ARG A 85 -10.89 -12.03 11.89
C ARG A 85 -10.04 -12.01 10.61
N ASP A 86 -10.45 -12.79 9.60
CA ASP A 86 -9.77 -12.82 8.30
C ASP A 86 -9.79 -11.44 7.62
N ALA A 87 -10.92 -10.74 7.71
CA ALA A 87 -11.05 -9.38 7.20
C ALA A 87 -10.18 -8.37 7.95
N GLU A 88 -10.08 -8.48 9.28
CA GLU A 88 -9.20 -7.63 10.10
C GLU A 88 -7.72 -7.83 9.74
N ASP A 89 -7.28 -9.07 9.57
CA ASP A 89 -5.92 -9.40 9.15
C ASP A 89 -5.61 -8.87 7.72
N LEU A 90 -6.60 -8.92 6.82
CA LEU A 90 -6.48 -8.36 5.47
C LEU A 90 -6.47 -6.83 5.48
N LEU A 91 -7.24 -6.18 6.35
CA LEU A 91 -7.26 -4.74 6.52
C LEU A 91 -5.91 -4.20 7.02
N GLU A 92 -5.30 -4.87 8.00
CA GLU A 92 -3.94 -4.54 8.47
C GLU A 92 -2.88 -4.66 7.36
N LYS A 93 -3.13 -5.51 6.36
CA LYS A 93 -2.25 -5.70 5.20
C LYS A 93 -2.63 -4.82 4.00
N GLU A 94 -3.56 -3.88 4.17
CA GLU A 94 -4.08 -2.98 3.14
C GLU A 94 -4.60 -3.71 1.88
N ARG A 95 -5.11 -4.94 2.05
CA ARG A 95 -5.69 -5.77 0.97
C ARG A 95 -7.19 -5.53 0.86
N TYR A 96 -7.59 -4.33 0.49
CA TYR A 96 -8.98 -3.88 0.56
C TYR A 96 -9.97 -4.70 -0.26
N PRO A 97 -9.68 -5.13 -1.51
CA PRO A 97 -10.58 -5.99 -2.27
C PRO A 97 -10.94 -7.28 -1.50
N GLU A 98 -9.94 -7.92 -0.93
CA GLU A 98 -10.12 -9.17 -0.19
C GLU A 98 -10.83 -8.95 1.16
N VAL A 99 -10.71 -7.74 1.75
CA VAL A 99 -11.51 -7.38 2.94
C VAL A 99 -13.01 -7.43 2.62
N TYR A 100 -13.43 -6.85 1.48
CA TYR A 100 -14.83 -6.87 1.05
C TYR A 100 -15.32 -8.31 0.84
N GLU A 101 -14.52 -9.15 0.20
CA GLU A 101 -14.85 -10.56 0.00
C GLU A 101 -14.99 -11.30 1.34
N ALA A 102 -14.04 -11.17 2.26
CA ALA A 102 -14.09 -11.78 3.57
C ALA A 102 -15.32 -11.32 4.37
N LEU A 103 -15.63 -10.02 4.37
CA LEU A 103 -16.78 -9.46 5.07
C LEU A 103 -18.12 -9.90 4.50
N SER A 104 -18.18 -10.43 3.29
CA SER A 104 -19.41 -11.02 2.72
C SER A 104 -19.89 -12.23 3.53
N GLY A 105 -18.99 -12.96 4.19
CA GLY A 105 -19.28 -14.12 5.03
C GLY A 105 -19.76 -13.77 6.45
N VAL A 106 -19.77 -12.51 6.85
CA VAL A 106 -20.28 -12.09 8.17
C VAL A 106 -21.80 -12.23 8.21
N ALA A 107 -22.29 -13.09 9.11
CA ALA A 107 -23.71 -13.45 9.18
C ALA A 107 -24.58 -12.26 9.63
N SER A 108 -25.78 -12.16 9.05
CA SER A 108 -26.73 -11.08 9.38
C SER A 108 -27.22 -11.10 10.82
N ILE A 109 -27.20 -12.28 11.48
CA ILE A 109 -27.57 -12.47 12.87
C ILE A 109 -26.45 -12.08 13.86
N ASP A 110 -25.24 -11.87 13.38
CA ASP A 110 -24.10 -11.44 14.18
C ASP A 110 -24.09 -9.89 14.28
N GLU A 111 -24.88 -9.32 15.16
CA GLU A 111 -25.02 -7.86 15.31
C GLU A 111 -23.68 -7.15 15.55
N LYS A 112 -22.80 -7.74 16.38
CA LYS A 112 -21.48 -7.17 16.65
C LYS A 112 -20.58 -7.25 15.40
N GLY A 113 -20.61 -8.40 14.71
CA GLY A 113 -19.90 -8.58 13.45
C GLY A 113 -20.38 -7.62 12.38
N GLN A 114 -21.68 -7.40 12.25
CA GLN A 114 -22.27 -6.43 11.32
C GLN A 114 -21.89 -4.98 11.67
N THR A 115 -21.79 -4.65 12.95
CA THR A 115 -21.31 -3.34 13.38
C THR A 115 -19.85 -3.14 12.97
N ARG A 116 -18.98 -4.09 13.28
CA ARG A 116 -17.57 -4.03 12.93
C ARG A 116 -17.34 -4.00 11.40
N LYS A 117 -18.14 -4.77 10.65
CA LYS A 117 -18.15 -4.74 9.18
C LYS A 117 -18.40 -3.32 8.65
N LYS A 118 -19.39 -2.60 9.20
CA LYS A 118 -19.69 -1.22 8.81
C LYS A 118 -18.54 -0.27 9.15
N GLU A 119 -17.91 -0.44 10.31
CA GLU A 119 -16.75 0.35 10.70
C GLU A 119 -15.59 0.16 9.72
N MET A 120 -15.27 -1.09 9.36
CA MET A 120 -14.22 -1.40 8.41
C MET A 120 -14.49 -0.82 7.02
N PHE A 121 -15.74 -0.87 6.54
CA PHE A 121 -16.12 -0.20 5.29
C PHE A 121 -15.90 1.31 5.36
N SER A 122 -16.24 1.96 6.48
CA SER A 122 -15.98 3.38 6.67
C SER A 122 -14.48 3.69 6.75
N GLU A 123 -13.68 2.83 7.40
CA GLU A 123 -12.23 2.97 7.43
C GLU A 123 -11.63 2.94 6.02
N ILE A 124 -12.00 1.94 5.20
CA ILE A 124 -11.53 1.80 3.82
C ILE A 124 -11.99 3.01 2.97
N ARG A 125 -13.26 3.40 3.05
CA ARG A 125 -13.78 4.59 2.35
C ARG A 125 -12.93 5.81 2.64
N ASN A 126 -12.68 6.08 3.92
CA ASN A 126 -11.93 7.26 4.32
C ASN A 126 -10.49 7.26 3.77
N ILE A 127 -9.85 6.09 3.65
CA ILE A 127 -8.52 5.96 3.04
C ILE A 127 -8.55 6.38 1.56
N TYR A 128 -9.51 5.88 0.78
CA TYR A 128 -9.63 6.24 -0.64
C TYR A 128 -9.99 7.71 -0.83
N VAL A 129 -10.89 8.24 -0.01
CA VAL A 129 -11.26 9.67 -0.02
C VAL A 129 -10.05 10.53 0.30
N GLU A 130 -9.32 10.25 1.38
CA GLU A 130 -8.13 11.02 1.76
C GLU A 130 -7.04 11.00 0.68
N ARG A 131 -6.84 9.84 0.02
CA ARG A 131 -5.93 9.72 -1.12
C ARG A 131 -6.37 10.60 -2.29
N ALA A 132 -7.66 10.54 -2.64
CA ALA A 132 -8.22 11.33 -3.73
C ALA A 132 -8.18 12.83 -3.45
N GLU A 133 -8.47 13.26 -2.23
CA GLU A 133 -8.36 14.66 -1.82
C GLU A 133 -6.92 15.18 -1.95
N LYS A 134 -5.93 14.45 -1.44
CA LYS A 134 -4.51 14.79 -1.59
C LYS A 134 -4.09 14.91 -3.06
N LEU A 135 -4.57 13.99 -3.89
CA LEU A 135 -4.31 14.03 -5.33
C LEU A 135 -5.00 15.23 -5.99
N SER A 136 -6.23 15.56 -5.55
CA SER A 136 -6.96 16.73 -6.04
C SER A 136 -6.28 18.05 -5.64
N GLU A 137 -5.79 18.14 -4.40
CA GLU A 137 -5.00 19.27 -3.92
C GLU A 137 -3.72 19.45 -4.76
N ALA A 138 -3.09 18.34 -5.15
CA ALA A 138 -1.95 18.32 -6.07
C ALA A 138 -2.36 18.53 -7.53
N ARG A 139 -3.65 18.77 -7.82
CA ARG A 139 -4.25 18.93 -9.16
C ARG A 139 -4.13 17.71 -10.07
N LEU A 140 -3.94 16.55 -9.50
CA LEU A 140 -3.91 15.25 -10.19
C LEU A 140 -5.33 14.67 -10.30
N PHE A 141 -6.26 15.47 -10.83
CA PHE A 141 -7.69 15.22 -10.81
C PHE A 141 -8.08 13.87 -11.43
N LYS A 142 -7.44 13.50 -12.54
CA LYS A 142 -7.70 12.22 -13.20
C LYS A 142 -7.28 11.02 -12.34
N THR A 143 -6.15 11.15 -11.65
CA THR A 143 -5.66 10.14 -10.71
C THR A 143 -6.54 10.08 -9.46
N ALA A 144 -6.96 11.24 -8.92
CA ALA A 144 -7.90 11.33 -7.82
C ALA A 144 -9.24 10.64 -8.15
N MET A 145 -9.77 10.87 -9.35
CA MET A 145 -10.99 10.21 -9.83
C MET A 145 -10.82 8.69 -9.91
N LYS A 146 -9.65 8.22 -10.36
CA LYS A 146 -9.37 6.77 -10.46
C LYS A 146 -9.35 6.10 -9.08
N GLU A 147 -8.81 6.75 -8.05
CA GLU A 147 -8.86 6.21 -6.67
C GLU A 147 -10.31 6.00 -6.21
N LEU A 148 -11.18 6.98 -6.45
CA LEU A 148 -12.58 6.86 -6.07
C LEU A 148 -13.35 5.85 -6.94
N ASP A 149 -13.01 5.75 -8.23
CA ASP A 149 -13.57 4.74 -9.12
C ASP A 149 -13.19 3.33 -8.67
N GLU A 150 -11.95 3.12 -8.22
CA GLU A 150 -11.49 1.86 -7.67
C GLU A 150 -12.30 1.47 -6.43
N TYR A 151 -12.48 2.37 -5.47
CA TYR A 151 -13.34 2.14 -4.31
C TYR A 151 -14.76 1.72 -4.71
N LEU A 152 -15.36 2.42 -5.68
CA LEU A 152 -16.72 2.13 -6.16
C LEU A 152 -16.84 0.80 -6.91
N THR A 153 -15.74 0.09 -7.20
CA THR A 153 -15.80 -1.29 -7.69
C THR A 153 -16.17 -2.29 -6.58
N TYR A 154 -16.00 -1.92 -5.31
CA TYR A 154 -16.23 -2.80 -4.15
C TYR A 154 -17.56 -2.55 -3.44
N VAL A 155 -18.23 -1.44 -3.73
CA VAL A 155 -19.51 -1.07 -3.14
C VAL A 155 -20.53 -0.78 -4.24
N ASP A 156 -21.79 -1.17 -4.03
CA ASP A 156 -22.84 -0.98 -5.04
C ASP A 156 -23.17 0.51 -5.26
N GLU A 157 -23.27 1.28 -4.19
CA GLU A 157 -23.55 2.73 -4.22
C GLU A 157 -22.95 3.40 -2.99
N ASP A 158 -22.26 4.56 -3.18
CA ASP A 158 -21.83 5.47 -2.12
C ASP A 158 -22.02 6.92 -2.59
N PHE A 159 -23.15 7.50 -2.21
CA PHE A 159 -23.53 8.85 -2.66
C PHE A 159 -22.55 9.93 -2.20
N GLU A 160 -21.90 9.77 -1.04
CA GLU A 160 -20.94 10.72 -0.50
C GLU A 160 -19.65 10.73 -1.36
N VAL A 161 -19.21 9.56 -1.79
CA VAL A 161 -18.06 9.43 -2.71
C VAL A 161 -18.38 9.97 -4.10
N GLU A 162 -19.59 9.75 -4.62
CA GLU A 162 -20.02 10.34 -5.91
C GLU A 162 -20.13 11.87 -5.82
N GLU A 163 -20.51 12.43 -4.68
CA GLU A 163 -20.50 13.87 -4.45
C GLU A 163 -19.06 14.43 -4.47
N ILE A 164 -18.12 13.77 -3.78
CA ILE A 164 -16.69 14.12 -3.80
C ILE A 164 -16.12 14.07 -5.23
N LYS A 165 -16.45 13.02 -6.02
CA LYS A 165 -16.06 12.95 -7.43
C LYS A 165 -16.58 14.12 -8.24
N THR A 166 -17.83 14.53 -8.00
CA THR A 166 -18.43 15.67 -8.67
C THR A 166 -17.70 16.97 -8.31
N GLU A 167 -17.31 17.14 -7.05
CA GLU A 167 -16.53 18.29 -6.60
C GLU A 167 -15.13 18.32 -7.22
N ILE A 168 -14.44 17.18 -7.24
CA ILE A 168 -13.12 17.05 -7.89
C ILE A 168 -13.21 17.37 -9.39
N LEU A 169 -14.27 16.89 -10.06
CA LEU A 169 -14.52 17.21 -11.45
C LEU A 169 -14.74 18.72 -11.66
N ALA A 170 -15.55 19.35 -10.80
CA ALA A 170 -15.78 20.79 -10.85
C ALA A 170 -14.47 21.57 -10.63
N GLN A 171 -13.63 21.17 -9.69
CA GLN A 171 -12.31 21.77 -9.46
C GLN A 171 -11.40 21.63 -10.70
N SER A 172 -11.46 20.51 -11.41
CA SER A 172 -10.69 20.29 -12.64
C SER A 172 -11.07 21.26 -13.77
N MET A 173 -12.31 21.76 -13.75
CA MET A 173 -12.83 22.69 -14.76
C MET A 173 -12.55 24.16 -14.44
N ILE A 174 -12.05 24.47 -13.23
CA ILE A 174 -11.68 25.84 -12.86
C ILE A 174 -10.42 26.23 -13.62
N PRO A 175 -10.50 27.19 -14.58
CA PRO A 175 -9.31 27.72 -15.24
C PRO A 175 -8.38 28.31 -14.17
N LEU A 176 -7.08 28.08 -14.33
CA LEU A 176 -6.10 28.81 -13.53
C LEU A 176 -6.25 30.29 -13.82
N GLU A 177 -6.82 31.07 -12.89
CA GLU A 177 -6.56 32.51 -12.91
C GLU A 177 -5.04 32.68 -12.81
N PRO A 178 -4.44 33.54 -13.61
CA PRO A 178 -3.01 33.81 -13.48
C PRO A 178 -2.81 34.54 -12.14
N VAL A 179 -2.67 33.78 -11.08
CA VAL A 179 -1.96 34.26 -9.91
C VAL A 179 -0.54 34.47 -10.39
N VAL A 180 -0.08 35.71 -10.42
CA VAL A 180 1.33 36.06 -10.59
C VAL A 180 2.00 35.75 -9.23
N GLU A 181 1.90 34.50 -8.80
CA GLU A 181 2.81 33.87 -7.85
C GLU A 181 4.01 33.40 -8.66
N GLU A 182 5.18 33.60 -8.14
CA GLU A 182 6.40 33.01 -8.68
C GLU A 182 6.11 31.54 -8.96
N VAL A 183 6.01 31.17 -10.23
CA VAL A 183 5.63 29.81 -10.65
C VAL A 183 6.68 28.87 -10.09
N LYS A 184 6.35 28.22 -8.99
CA LYS A 184 7.25 27.23 -8.37
C LYS A 184 7.49 26.13 -9.38
N LYS A 185 8.75 25.74 -9.52
CA LYS A 185 9.11 24.60 -10.35
C LYS A 185 8.59 23.33 -9.71
N ILE A 186 7.88 22.50 -10.48
CA ILE A 186 7.30 21.23 -10.04
C ILE A 186 8.27 20.11 -10.34
N ILE A 187 8.64 19.38 -9.30
CA ILE A 187 9.52 18.21 -9.41
C ILE A 187 8.75 16.97 -8.99
N VAL A 188 8.65 16.00 -9.88
CA VAL A 188 8.08 14.70 -9.54
C VAL A 188 9.22 13.74 -9.18
N ILE A 189 9.16 13.19 -7.96
CA ILE A 189 10.08 12.15 -7.50
C ILE A 189 9.38 10.80 -7.56
N ASN A 190 10.03 9.84 -8.21
CA ASN A 190 9.58 8.48 -8.30
C ASN A 190 10.49 7.56 -7.47
N PRO A 191 10.08 7.16 -6.25
CA PRO A 191 10.74 6.04 -5.57
C PRO A 191 10.50 4.76 -6.36
N GLY A 192 11.54 4.25 -7.05
CA GLY A 192 11.42 3.07 -7.89
C GLY A 192 10.90 1.85 -7.13
N HIS A 193 10.25 0.94 -7.86
CA HIS A 193 9.69 -0.30 -7.30
C HIS A 193 8.61 -0.09 -6.23
N GLN A 194 8.14 -1.20 -5.66
CA GLN A 194 7.14 -1.26 -4.57
C GLN A 194 7.16 -2.66 -3.95
N ALA A 195 6.53 -2.85 -2.78
CA ALA A 195 6.57 -4.11 -2.04
C ALA A 195 5.90 -5.25 -2.82
N VAL A 196 4.76 -4.98 -3.45
CA VAL A 196 4.02 -5.98 -4.22
C VAL A 196 4.37 -5.87 -5.70
N GLN A 197 4.91 -6.97 -6.27
CA GLN A 197 5.18 -7.05 -7.71
C GLN A 197 3.88 -7.07 -8.49
N ASP A 198 3.82 -6.29 -9.56
CA ASP A 198 2.78 -6.42 -10.58
C ASP A 198 3.39 -7.06 -11.85
N LYS A 199 2.99 -8.30 -12.14
CA LYS A 199 3.46 -9.09 -13.28
C LYS A 199 2.60 -8.92 -14.52
N GLU A 200 1.51 -8.19 -14.44
CA GLU A 200 0.76 -7.77 -15.61
C GLU A 200 1.66 -6.99 -16.54
N LYS A 201 1.20 -6.82 -17.76
CA LYS A 201 2.01 -6.22 -18.81
C LYS A 201 1.55 -4.82 -19.13
N GLU A 202 2.50 -3.94 -19.37
CA GLU A 202 2.28 -2.60 -19.90
C GLU A 202 3.15 -2.37 -21.15
N PRO A 203 2.75 -1.50 -22.08
CA PRO A 203 3.56 -1.16 -23.25
C PRO A 203 4.86 -0.49 -22.85
N LEU A 204 5.95 -0.82 -23.57
CA LEU A 204 7.27 -0.21 -23.35
C LEU A 204 7.27 1.30 -23.56
N GLY A 205 6.42 1.81 -24.42
CA GLY A 205 6.22 3.22 -24.74
C GLY A 205 4.93 3.41 -25.54
N PRO A 206 4.53 4.64 -25.90
CA PRO A 206 3.34 4.92 -26.67
C PRO A 206 3.31 4.10 -27.97
N ASP A 207 2.17 3.48 -28.27
CA ASP A 207 1.94 2.65 -29.45
C ASP A 207 2.89 1.47 -29.62
N SER A 208 3.52 0.99 -28.55
CA SER A 208 4.47 -0.11 -28.56
C SER A 208 3.80 -1.47 -28.48
N ASP A 209 4.18 -2.39 -29.37
CA ASP A 209 3.84 -3.81 -29.26
C ASP A 209 4.74 -4.56 -28.24
N GLN A 210 5.84 -3.95 -27.84
CA GLN A 210 6.73 -4.53 -26.83
C GLN A 210 6.15 -4.30 -25.44
N MET A 211 6.02 -5.40 -24.69
CA MET A 211 5.39 -5.38 -23.37
C MET A 211 6.42 -5.64 -22.26
N LYS A 212 6.32 -4.91 -21.17
CA LYS A 212 7.11 -5.07 -19.94
C LYS A 212 6.21 -5.46 -18.77
N ASN A 213 6.80 -5.99 -17.69
CA ASN A 213 6.06 -6.10 -16.43
C ASN A 213 5.78 -4.70 -15.89
N ARG A 214 4.59 -4.50 -15.34
CA ARG A 214 4.16 -3.22 -14.79
C ARG A 214 5.09 -2.75 -13.68
N VAL A 215 5.40 -3.61 -12.72
CA VAL A 215 6.37 -3.30 -11.66
C VAL A 215 7.05 -4.56 -11.15
N SER A 216 8.37 -4.47 -10.92
CA SER A 216 9.14 -5.46 -10.17
C SER A 216 9.39 -4.98 -8.73
N SER A 217 9.71 -5.91 -7.82
CA SER A 217 10.13 -5.57 -6.45
C SER A 217 11.54 -4.97 -6.36
N GLY A 218 12.26 -4.90 -7.49
CA GLY A 218 13.66 -4.48 -7.50
C GLY A 218 14.62 -5.53 -6.97
N THR A 219 15.80 -5.08 -6.58
CA THR A 219 16.85 -5.92 -5.98
C THR A 219 16.77 -5.91 -4.44
N ARG A 220 17.74 -6.56 -3.81
CA ARG A 220 17.87 -6.61 -2.35
C ARG A 220 19.34 -6.56 -1.97
N GLY A 221 19.66 -5.78 -0.96
CA GLY A 221 21.00 -5.67 -0.41
C GLY A 221 21.57 -7.02 0.03
N VAL A 222 22.79 -7.29 -0.44
CA VAL A 222 23.45 -8.60 -0.18
C VAL A 222 23.96 -8.74 1.24
N ALA A 223 24.27 -7.63 1.90
CA ALA A 223 24.76 -7.55 3.28
C ALA A 223 23.66 -7.06 4.24
N SER A 224 22.98 -5.97 3.89
CA SER A 224 21.94 -5.36 4.70
C SER A 224 20.64 -6.17 4.73
N GLY A 225 20.34 -6.86 3.63
CA GLY A 225 19.06 -7.52 3.42
C GLY A 225 17.88 -6.57 3.18
N ILE A 226 18.14 -5.26 3.03
CA ILE A 226 17.11 -4.26 2.76
C ILE A 226 16.69 -4.36 1.30
N TYR A 227 15.38 -4.28 1.03
CA TYR A 227 14.86 -4.24 -0.32
C TYR A 227 15.08 -2.89 -0.98
N GLU A 228 15.32 -2.88 -2.27
CA GLU A 228 15.54 -1.66 -3.06
C GLU A 228 14.38 -0.67 -2.94
N TYR A 229 13.13 -1.15 -2.97
CA TYR A 229 11.97 -0.28 -2.85
C TYR A 229 11.89 0.46 -1.50
N VAL A 230 12.46 -0.11 -0.43
CA VAL A 230 12.56 0.54 0.90
C VAL A 230 13.59 1.66 0.83
N PHE A 231 14.81 1.34 0.40
CA PHE A 231 15.89 2.32 0.23
C PHE A 231 15.46 3.49 -0.68
N ASN A 232 14.83 3.18 -1.82
CA ASN A 232 14.37 4.20 -2.77
C ASN A 232 13.37 5.17 -2.14
N LEU A 233 12.44 4.68 -1.32
CA LEU A 233 11.49 5.53 -0.62
C LEU A 233 12.16 6.40 0.43
N ASP A 234 13.03 5.83 1.25
CA ASP A 234 13.73 6.55 2.33
C ASP A 234 14.54 7.72 1.78
N VAL A 235 15.33 7.48 0.72
CA VAL A 235 16.12 8.55 0.07
C VAL A 235 15.22 9.58 -0.62
N SER A 236 14.13 9.13 -1.25
CA SER A 236 13.19 10.01 -1.93
C SER A 236 12.46 10.96 -0.97
N LEU A 237 12.09 10.48 0.22
CA LEU A 237 11.46 11.32 1.24
C LEU A 237 12.44 12.39 1.75
N LYS A 238 13.69 12.05 1.99
CA LYS A 238 14.73 13.02 2.34
C LYS A 238 14.94 14.05 1.22
N LEU A 239 14.97 13.60 -0.05
CA LEU A 239 15.11 14.50 -1.19
C LEU A 239 13.92 15.45 -1.30
N LYS A 240 12.70 14.96 -1.12
CA LYS A 240 11.48 15.79 -1.09
C LYS A 240 11.62 16.89 -0.06
N ASP A 241 11.94 16.54 1.20
CA ASP A 241 12.03 17.50 2.30
C ASP A 241 13.07 18.60 2.02
N GLU A 242 14.22 18.26 1.42
CA GLU A 242 15.26 19.23 1.09
C GLU A 242 14.86 20.13 -0.11
N LEU A 243 14.20 19.58 -1.13
CA LEU A 243 13.73 20.37 -2.27
C LEU A 243 12.61 21.35 -1.86
N GLU A 244 11.67 20.93 -1.03
CA GLU A 244 10.60 21.80 -0.52
C GLU A 244 11.17 22.98 0.30
N LYS A 245 12.21 22.77 1.11
CA LYS A 245 12.93 23.84 1.83
C LYS A 245 13.57 24.85 0.89
N THR A 246 13.94 24.44 -0.32
CA THR A 246 14.53 25.33 -1.33
C THR A 246 13.49 25.99 -2.25
N GLY A 247 12.20 25.77 -1.98
CA GLY A 247 11.10 26.46 -2.63
C GLY A 247 10.48 25.72 -3.84
N TYR A 248 10.92 24.51 -4.15
CA TYR A 248 10.28 23.66 -5.17
C TYR A 248 8.93 23.11 -4.68
N GLU A 249 8.03 22.87 -5.62
CA GLU A 249 6.86 22.02 -5.39
C GLU A 249 7.23 20.58 -5.70
N VAL A 250 7.01 19.65 -4.77
CA VAL A 250 7.43 18.27 -4.91
C VAL A 250 6.25 17.32 -4.83
N ILE A 251 6.09 16.51 -5.86
CA ILE A 251 5.08 15.46 -5.95
C ILE A 251 5.78 14.11 -5.93
N MET A 252 5.28 13.18 -5.10
CA MET A 252 5.78 11.82 -5.02
C MET A 252 4.86 10.86 -5.77
N THR A 253 5.42 9.92 -6.55
CA THR A 253 4.59 8.87 -7.17
C THR A 253 4.07 7.85 -6.16
N ARG A 254 4.74 7.70 -5.01
CA ARG A 254 4.30 6.93 -3.84
C ARG A 254 4.96 7.46 -2.58
N THR A 255 4.27 7.30 -1.47
CA THR A 255 4.76 7.61 -0.10
C THR A 255 4.66 6.42 0.83
N ALA A 256 4.23 5.26 0.32
CA ALA A 256 4.14 3.99 1.03
C ALA A 256 4.83 2.87 0.24
N HIS A 257 4.99 1.71 0.87
CA HIS A 257 5.57 0.52 0.26
C HIS A 257 4.52 -0.31 -0.50
N GLU A 258 3.35 -0.48 0.11
CA GLU A 258 2.21 -1.24 -0.40
C GLU A 258 1.34 -0.33 -1.25
N VAL A 259 1.70 -0.22 -2.52
CA VAL A 259 0.94 0.51 -3.53
C VAL A 259 0.79 -0.35 -4.79
N SER A 260 -0.19 -0.04 -5.61
CA SER A 260 -0.38 -0.67 -6.92
C SER A 260 -0.32 0.40 -8.00
N ILE A 261 0.89 0.84 -8.35
CA ILE A 261 1.12 1.85 -9.39
C ILE A 261 2.18 1.35 -10.38
N SER A 262 1.83 1.28 -11.67
CA SER A 262 2.71 0.81 -12.74
C SER A 262 3.76 1.85 -13.14
N ASN A 263 4.79 1.43 -13.89
CA ASN A 263 5.81 2.36 -14.37
C ASN A 263 5.25 3.39 -15.36
N TRP A 264 4.26 3.00 -16.17
CA TRP A 264 3.53 3.93 -17.04
C TRP A 264 2.76 4.97 -16.21
N GLU A 265 1.99 4.53 -15.21
CA GLU A 265 1.21 5.43 -14.34
C GLU A 265 2.10 6.44 -13.60
N ARG A 266 3.32 6.05 -13.22
CA ARG A 266 4.30 6.95 -12.61
C ARG A 266 4.76 8.06 -13.56
N ALA A 267 4.98 7.72 -14.83
CA ALA A 267 5.34 8.70 -15.85
C ALA A 267 4.13 9.61 -16.20
N GLU A 268 2.94 9.03 -16.28
CA GLU A 268 1.72 9.80 -16.57
C GLU A 268 1.41 10.80 -15.44
N LEU A 269 1.65 10.43 -14.18
CA LEU A 269 1.54 11.34 -13.04
C LEU A 269 2.45 12.58 -13.23
N ALA A 270 3.69 12.39 -13.67
CA ALA A 270 4.58 13.51 -13.94
C ALA A 270 4.10 14.37 -15.12
N ASN A 271 3.54 13.74 -16.15
CA ASN A 271 2.97 14.44 -17.30
C ASN A 271 1.73 15.26 -16.92
N GLU A 272 0.81 14.67 -16.14
CA GLU A 272 -0.43 15.33 -15.68
C GLU A 272 -0.14 16.49 -14.73
N ALA A 273 0.88 16.36 -13.88
CA ALA A 273 1.34 17.43 -13.00
C ALA A 273 1.97 18.60 -13.78
N GLY A 274 2.26 18.45 -15.06
CA GLY A 274 3.04 19.43 -15.80
C GLY A 274 4.42 19.66 -15.21
N ALA A 275 5.06 18.59 -14.73
CA ALA A 275 6.32 18.67 -14.00
C ALA A 275 7.43 19.31 -14.84
N ASP A 276 8.27 20.12 -14.20
CA ASP A 276 9.50 20.64 -14.81
C ASP A 276 10.60 19.56 -14.87
N LEU A 277 10.57 18.60 -13.92
CA LEU A 277 11.48 17.46 -13.86
C LEU A 277 10.78 16.21 -13.33
N PHE A 278 11.18 15.04 -13.84
CA PHE A 278 10.79 13.73 -13.35
C PHE A 278 12.04 12.91 -13.00
N VAL A 279 12.26 12.64 -11.71
CA VAL A 279 13.47 11.98 -11.19
C VAL A 279 13.10 10.65 -10.57
N SER A 280 13.58 9.54 -11.14
CA SER A 280 13.39 8.20 -10.59
C SER A 280 14.59 7.77 -9.76
N ILE A 281 14.35 7.36 -8.53
CA ILE A 281 15.36 6.93 -7.55
C ILE A 281 15.39 5.41 -7.51
N HIS A 282 16.58 4.83 -7.74
CA HIS A 282 16.87 3.41 -7.77
C HIS A 282 18.21 3.09 -7.12
N ALA A 283 18.45 1.80 -6.85
CA ALA A 283 19.73 1.25 -6.51
C ALA A 283 19.98 -0.05 -7.31
N ASN A 284 21.12 -0.12 -7.96
CA ASN A 284 21.41 -1.13 -8.95
C ASN A 284 21.69 -2.53 -8.35
N GLY A 285 21.52 -3.54 -9.18
CA GLY A 285 21.91 -4.92 -8.91
C GLY A 285 22.71 -5.51 -10.05
N SER A 286 23.69 -6.36 -9.75
CA SER A 286 24.50 -7.05 -10.76
C SER A 286 24.90 -8.45 -10.28
N GLU A 287 25.02 -9.40 -11.21
CA GLU A 287 25.64 -10.70 -10.93
C GLU A 287 27.13 -10.55 -10.57
N ASN A 288 27.81 -9.56 -11.16
CA ASN A 288 29.17 -9.21 -10.80
C ASN A 288 29.16 -8.32 -9.53
N ARG A 289 29.42 -8.92 -8.39
CA ARG A 289 29.45 -8.25 -7.08
C ARG A 289 30.56 -7.21 -6.89
N ASN A 290 31.51 -7.14 -7.81
CA ASN A 290 32.56 -6.12 -7.78
C ASN A 290 32.13 -4.82 -8.48
N ARG A 291 30.98 -4.79 -9.15
CA ARG A 291 30.44 -3.55 -9.73
C ARG A 291 30.03 -2.61 -8.61
N LYS A 292 30.38 -1.33 -8.78
CA LYS A 292 30.07 -0.24 -7.86
C LYS A 292 29.99 1.09 -8.59
N GLY A 293 29.50 2.10 -7.91
CA GLY A 293 29.43 3.47 -8.38
C GLY A 293 28.02 3.92 -8.77
N ILE A 294 27.86 5.22 -8.87
CA ILE A 294 26.62 5.88 -9.29
C ILE A 294 26.50 5.85 -10.80
N MET A 295 25.31 5.50 -11.31
CA MET A 295 24.96 5.57 -12.72
C MET A 295 23.72 6.41 -12.91
N THR A 296 23.64 7.15 -14.02
CA THR A 296 22.40 7.83 -14.42
C THR A 296 21.99 7.36 -15.82
N ILE A 297 20.67 7.31 -16.05
CA ILE A 297 20.12 6.74 -17.28
C ILE A 297 19.21 7.76 -17.95
N TYR A 298 19.36 7.88 -19.29
CA TYR A 298 18.54 8.69 -20.17
C TYR A 298 18.20 7.90 -21.45
N PRO A 299 17.14 8.29 -22.21
CA PRO A 299 16.84 7.65 -23.50
C PRO A 299 17.80 8.13 -24.61
N SER A 300 18.18 7.25 -25.54
CA SER A 300 19.02 7.59 -26.68
C SER A 300 18.31 8.52 -27.68
N LYS A 301 19.06 9.09 -28.63
CA LYS A 301 18.49 9.85 -29.77
C LYS A 301 17.69 8.97 -30.72
N GLU A 302 18.01 7.69 -30.76
CA GLU A 302 17.34 6.68 -31.57
C GLU A 302 16.10 6.10 -30.89
N ASN A 303 15.80 6.52 -29.66
CA ASN A 303 14.60 6.09 -28.93
C ASN A 303 13.34 6.47 -29.72
N PRO A 304 12.49 5.49 -30.09
CA PRO A 304 11.33 5.75 -30.95
C PRO A 304 10.24 6.59 -30.30
N TYR A 305 10.24 6.71 -28.98
CA TYR A 305 9.19 7.37 -28.21
C TYR A 305 9.56 8.82 -27.82
N VAL A 306 10.77 8.99 -27.29
CA VAL A 306 11.23 10.25 -26.69
C VAL A 306 12.62 10.68 -27.18
N GLY A 307 13.14 10.10 -28.27
CA GLY A 307 14.45 10.47 -28.82
C GLY A 307 14.60 11.95 -29.16
N HIS A 308 13.51 12.63 -29.50
CA HIS A 308 13.47 14.08 -29.74
C HIS A 308 13.75 14.92 -28.49
N LEU A 309 13.61 14.35 -27.28
CA LEU A 309 13.91 14.97 -25.97
C LEU A 309 15.25 14.50 -25.40
N SER A 310 15.95 13.57 -26.08
CA SER A 310 17.16 12.92 -25.58
C SER A 310 18.26 13.88 -25.11
N ASP A 311 18.51 14.96 -25.82
CA ASP A 311 19.55 15.94 -25.45
C ASP A 311 19.23 16.61 -24.10
N GLU A 312 17.97 16.89 -23.81
CA GLU A 312 17.54 17.49 -22.55
C GLU A 312 17.62 16.47 -21.39
N PHE A 313 17.19 15.24 -21.63
CA PHE A 313 17.29 14.16 -20.63
C PHE A 313 18.76 13.83 -20.33
N MET A 314 19.63 13.82 -21.36
CA MET A 314 21.05 13.61 -21.21
C MET A 314 21.70 14.75 -20.38
N LYS A 315 21.34 16.02 -20.68
CA LYS A 315 21.84 17.17 -19.90
C LYS A 315 21.48 17.06 -18.43
N LEU A 316 20.20 16.75 -18.13
CA LEU A 316 19.73 16.55 -16.76
C LEU A 316 20.50 15.41 -16.08
N SER A 317 20.59 14.25 -16.73
CA SER A 317 21.29 13.07 -16.21
C SER A 317 22.76 13.33 -15.93
N ALA A 318 23.45 14.03 -16.81
CA ALA A 318 24.87 14.36 -16.66
C ALA A 318 25.11 15.34 -15.50
N ILE A 319 24.27 16.37 -15.37
CA ILE A 319 24.40 17.34 -14.28
C ILE A 319 24.15 16.68 -12.92
N LEU A 320 23.08 15.89 -12.79
CA LEU A 320 22.81 15.16 -11.55
C LEU A 320 23.90 14.17 -11.21
N HIS A 321 24.41 13.43 -12.21
CA HIS A 321 25.53 12.52 -12.03
C HIS A 321 26.76 13.23 -11.45
N ASP A 322 27.19 14.32 -12.09
CA ASP A 322 28.36 15.09 -11.68
C ASP A 322 28.23 15.59 -10.22
N GLU A 323 27.09 16.16 -9.87
CA GLU A 323 26.90 16.73 -8.54
C GLU A 323 26.78 15.63 -7.44
N MET A 324 26.19 14.47 -7.76
CA MET A 324 26.20 13.34 -6.85
C MET A 324 27.60 12.76 -6.63
N ILE A 325 28.41 12.61 -7.69
CA ILE A 325 29.82 12.17 -7.58
C ILE A 325 30.63 13.15 -6.72
N LYS A 326 30.47 14.47 -6.95
CA LYS A 326 31.14 15.50 -6.14
C LYS A 326 30.77 15.43 -4.66
N ALA A 327 29.50 15.26 -4.37
CA ALA A 327 29.00 15.25 -2.99
C ALA A 327 29.39 13.98 -2.21
N THR A 328 29.38 12.84 -2.88
CA THR A 328 29.60 11.54 -2.23
C THR A 328 31.05 11.07 -2.28
N GLY A 329 31.80 11.44 -3.31
CA GLY A 329 33.09 10.85 -3.63
C GLY A 329 32.99 9.43 -4.20
N ALA A 330 31.80 8.98 -4.61
CA ALA A 330 31.57 7.67 -5.18
C ALA A 330 32.28 7.49 -6.54
N GLU A 331 32.50 6.25 -6.94
CA GLU A 331 32.94 5.93 -8.29
C GLU A 331 31.82 6.25 -9.30
N SER A 332 32.21 6.66 -10.51
CA SER A 332 31.27 6.86 -11.60
C SER A 332 31.07 5.56 -12.37
N ALA A 333 29.85 5.03 -12.41
CA ALA A 333 29.44 3.97 -13.33
C ALA A 333 28.91 4.53 -14.66
N GLY A 334 28.91 5.87 -14.82
CA GLY A 334 28.64 6.60 -16.07
C GLY A 334 27.24 7.10 -16.25
N VAL A 335 27.09 7.95 -17.27
CA VAL A 335 25.79 8.43 -17.78
C VAL A 335 25.46 7.60 -19.01
N GLN A 336 24.41 6.80 -18.97
CA GLN A 336 24.16 5.76 -19.97
C GLN A 336 22.83 5.95 -20.72
N ALA A 337 22.87 5.77 -22.04
CA ALA A 337 21.68 5.74 -22.86
C ALA A 337 21.01 4.35 -22.80
N MET A 338 19.72 4.30 -22.43
CA MET A 338 18.94 3.05 -22.39
C MET A 338 17.51 3.30 -22.85
N ASP A 339 17.05 2.53 -23.85
CA ASP A 339 15.75 2.72 -24.49
C ASP A 339 14.65 1.77 -24.00
N ASN A 340 14.97 0.93 -23.02
CA ASN A 340 14.06 -0.08 -22.51
C ASN A 340 13.42 0.27 -21.14
N MET A 341 13.35 1.56 -20.82
CA MET A 341 12.83 2.09 -19.55
C MET A 341 11.43 2.72 -19.76
N VAL A 342 10.38 2.04 -19.25
CA VAL A 342 8.99 2.47 -19.38
C VAL A 342 8.80 3.90 -18.86
N THR A 343 9.29 4.20 -17.66
CA THR A 343 9.15 5.52 -17.04
C THR A 343 9.75 6.65 -17.89
N LEU A 344 10.87 6.40 -18.59
CA LEU A 344 11.48 7.38 -19.49
C LEU A 344 10.72 7.47 -20.81
N ASN A 345 10.31 6.34 -21.37
CA ASN A 345 9.66 6.28 -22.69
C ASN A 345 8.26 6.93 -22.70
N TRP A 346 7.59 6.96 -21.57
CA TRP A 346 6.28 7.60 -21.41
C TRP A 346 6.35 9.04 -20.88
N SER A 347 7.53 9.51 -20.48
CA SER A 347 7.70 10.87 -19.96
C SER A 347 7.66 11.91 -21.08
N LYS A 348 6.81 12.90 -20.93
CA LYS A 348 6.73 14.10 -21.79
C LYS A 348 7.51 15.28 -21.21
N VAL A 349 8.13 15.08 -20.05
CA VAL A 349 8.92 16.08 -19.33
C VAL A 349 10.35 15.58 -19.15
N PRO A 350 11.35 16.47 -18.93
CA PRO A 350 12.73 16.05 -18.70
C PRO A 350 12.82 15.04 -17.57
N ALA A 351 13.37 13.85 -17.84
CA ALA A 351 13.39 12.75 -16.91
C ALA A 351 14.76 12.04 -16.84
N THR A 352 15.05 11.44 -15.70
CA THR A 352 16.25 10.61 -15.50
C THR A 352 15.99 9.51 -14.49
N ILE A 353 16.70 8.39 -14.61
CA ILE A 353 16.78 7.37 -13.58
C ILE A 353 18.16 7.48 -12.92
N LEU A 354 18.17 7.53 -11.60
CA LEU A 354 19.36 7.61 -10.78
C LEU A 354 19.56 6.26 -10.09
N GLU A 355 20.64 5.56 -10.44
CA GLU A 355 21.11 4.34 -9.80
C GLU A 355 22.20 4.72 -8.79
N LEU A 356 21.84 4.83 -7.53
CA LEU A 356 22.62 5.49 -6.49
C LEU A 356 23.81 4.65 -5.97
N GLY A 357 23.97 3.42 -6.45
CA GLY A 357 25.02 2.46 -6.12
C GLY A 357 24.54 1.04 -6.33
N TYR A 358 25.36 0.04 -6.10
CA TYR A 358 25.03 -1.37 -6.32
C TYR A 358 24.75 -2.09 -5.01
N MET A 359 23.50 -2.43 -4.74
CA MET A 359 23.09 -3.25 -3.58
C MET A 359 23.63 -4.69 -3.66
N SER A 360 24.13 -5.11 -4.82
CA SER A 360 24.84 -6.38 -5.01
C SER A 360 26.31 -6.36 -4.58
N ASN A 361 26.89 -5.19 -4.32
CA ASN A 361 28.21 -5.01 -3.75
C ASN A 361 28.10 -4.81 -2.23
N GLU A 362 28.81 -5.62 -1.44
CA GLU A 362 28.67 -5.62 0.01
C GLU A 362 29.04 -4.29 0.65
N GLU A 363 30.11 -3.64 0.18
CA GLU A 363 30.56 -2.36 0.71
C GLU A 363 29.57 -1.24 0.37
N GLU A 364 29.10 -1.17 -0.87
CA GLU A 364 28.11 -0.16 -1.27
C GLU A 364 26.73 -0.40 -0.63
N ASP A 365 26.28 -1.64 -0.51
CA ASP A 365 25.02 -1.96 0.16
C ASP A 365 25.02 -1.45 1.61
N LEU A 366 26.08 -1.71 2.36
CA LEU A 366 26.21 -1.19 3.72
C LEU A 366 26.30 0.35 3.75
N LEU A 367 27.03 0.94 2.81
CA LEU A 367 27.22 2.39 2.71
C LEU A 367 25.89 3.09 2.37
N LEU A 368 25.14 2.60 1.41
CA LEU A 368 23.83 3.11 0.98
C LEU A 368 22.82 3.18 2.14
N ASN A 369 22.93 2.27 3.08
CA ASN A 369 22.05 2.20 4.25
C ASN A 369 22.54 3.02 5.45
N THR A 370 23.56 3.88 5.28
CA THR A 370 24.00 4.84 6.29
C THR A 370 23.35 6.21 6.06
N GLU A 371 22.84 6.82 7.13
CA GLU A 371 22.21 8.14 7.09
C GLU A 371 23.12 9.20 6.44
N GLY A 372 24.38 9.27 6.90
CA GLY A 372 25.33 10.26 6.40
C GLY A 372 25.69 10.13 4.92
N TYR A 373 25.62 8.92 4.34
CA TYR A 373 25.80 8.76 2.90
C TYR A 373 24.54 9.11 2.10
N GLN A 374 23.37 8.74 2.60
CA GLN A 374 22.10 9.17 2.02
C GLN A 374 21.97 10.70 1.99
N ASP A 375 22.39 11.38 3.05
CA ASP A 375 22.37 12.85 3.11
C ASP A 375 23.29 13.48 2.06
N LYS A 376 24.47 12.87 1.80
CA LYS A 376 25.35 13.30 0.71
C LYS A 376 24.75 13.08 -0.67
N LEU A 377 24.07 11.93 -0.89
CA LEU A 377 23.34 11.66 -2.12
C LEU A 377 22.25 12.70 -2.36
N VAL A 378 21.44 12.97 -1.33
CA VAL A 378 20.38 13.98 -1.38
C VAL A 378 20.96 15.36 -1.67
N GLN A 379 22.03 15.76 -1.00
CA GLN A 379 22.69 17.05 -1.26
C GLN A 379 23.20 17.14 -2.70
N GLY A 380 23.77 16.05 -3.23
CA GLY A 380 24.22 16.00 -4.64
C GLY A 380 23.04 16.16 -5.62
N MET A 381 21.93 15.50 -5.35
CA MET A 381 20.71 15.63 -6.17
C MET A 381 20.13 17.07 -6.11
N VAL A 382 20.03 17.66 -4.94
CA VAL A 382 19.56 19.06 -4.76
C VAL A 382 20.47 20.03 -5.52
N ASN A 383 21.80 19.89 -5.39
CA ASN A 383 22.77 20.71 -6.11
C ASN A 383 22.61 20.56 -7.63
N GLY A 384 22.43 19.32 -8.10
CA GLY A 384 22.23 19.01 -9.51
C GLY A 384 20.95 19.64 -10.08
N ILE A 385 19.84 19.53 -9.34
CA ILE A 385 18.56 20.13 -9.74
C ILE A 385 18.67 21.66 -9.80
N ASN A 386 19.24 22.27 -8.79
CA ASN A 386 19.48 23.72 -8.75
C ASN A 386 20.35 24.17 -9.94
N ARG A 387 21.44 23.45 -10.21
CA ARG A 387 22.33 23.73 -11.33
C ARG A 387 21.60 23.57 -12.67
N TYR A 388 20.81 22.53 -12.86
CA TYR A 388 20.03 22.31 -14.08
C TYR A 388 19.11 23.48 -14.38
N PHE A 389 18.35 23.95 -13.40
CA PHE A 389 17.45 25.09 -13.59
C PHE A 389 18.20 26.41 -13.79
N SER A 390 19.30 26.64 -13.10
CA SER A 390 20.13 27.85 -13.28
C SER A 390 20.73 27.92 -14.68
N GLU A 391 21.13 26.80 -15.29
CA GLU A 391 21.64 26.71 -16.65
C GLU A 391 20.55 26.77 -17.74
N LYS A 392 19.26 26.67 -17.36
CA LYS A 392 18.09 26.74 -18.26
C LYS A 392 17.48 28.14 -18.31
N THR A 393 17.77 28.97 -17.31
CA THR A 393 17.32 30.37 -17.28
C THR A 393 18.25 31.18 -18.17
N PRO A 394 17.73 31.89 -19.19
CA PRO A 394 18.55 32.68 -20.15
C PRO A 394 19.22 33.89 -19.51
#